data_9ba24932c730e5b3bcd94ef49d586108
#
_entry.id   9ba24932c730e5b3bcd94ef49d586108
#
_cell.length_a   1.000
_cell.length_b   1.000
_cell.length_c   1.000
_cell.angle_alpha   90.00
_cell.angle_beta   90.00
_cell.angle_gamma   90.00
#
_symmetry.space_group_name_H-M   'P 1'
#
loop_
_entity.id
_entity.type
_entity.pdbx_description
1 polymer ?
#
loop_
_entity_poly.entity_id
_entity_poly.type
_entity_poly.pdbx_seq_one_letter_code
_entity_poly.pdbx_strand_id
1 'polypeptide(L)'
;MDSLINAAARFLAVGDPLLALKRIALRDDAPALALRGIAMAQLGDLARAKDLLKRAARAFGQKEAVARARCIVAEAEIALVSRDLAWPVKMLDAARAVLERRGDRVNAAHAGCLIARRLLLIGRLEEAERVLAGVDPGPLSPVLHAAYELAWAGTAGRKRPAGR
;
A
#
# COMPACT_ATOMS: atom_id res chain seq x y z
N MET A 1 7.26 -22.24 9.19
CA MET A 1 6.60 -21.28 8.28
C MET A 1 5.16 -21.72 8.10
N ASP A 2 4.22 -20.81 8.33
CA ASP A 2 2.79 -21.14 8.37
C ASP A 2 2.24 -21.39 6.95
N SER A 3 1.91 -22.64 6.64
CA SER A 3 1.47 -23.07 5.30
C SER A 3 0.13 -22.43 4.88
N LEU A 4 -0.78 -22.19 5.82
CA LEU A 4 -2.08 -21.56 5.54
C LEU A 4 -1.93 -20.07 5.20
N ILE A 5 -1.07 -19.34 5.94
CA ILE A 5 -0.75 -17.95 5.65
C ILE A 5 -0.10 -17.81 4.27
N ASN A 6 0.86 -18.69 3.95
CA ASN A 6 1.52 -18.66 2.65
C ASN A 6 0.56 -19.00 1.50
N ALA A 7 -0.35 -19.96 1.71
CA ALA A 7 -1.37 -20.29 0.73
C ALA A 7 -2.34 -19.11 0.51
N ALA A 8 -2.82 -18.49 1.57
CA ALA A 8 -3.69 -17.32 1.48
C ALA A 8 -3.01 -16.15 0.76
N ALA A 9 -1.74 -15.88 1.07
CA ALA A 9 -0.97 -14.83 0.39
C ALA A 9 -0.84 -15.09 -1.12
N ARG A 10 -0.62 -16.36 -1.53
CA ARG A 10 -0.58 -16.73 -2.95
C ARG A 10 -1.91 -16.54 -3.65
N PHE A 11 -3.04 -16.90 -3.01
CA PHE A 11 -4.36 -16.65 -3.58
C PHE A 11 -4.63 -15.14 -3.77
N LEU A 12 -4.24 -14.30 -2.81
CA LEU A 12 -4.35 -12.85 -2.97
C LEU A 12 -3.49 -12.30 -4.13
N ALA A 13 -2.29 -12.85 -4.30
CA ALA A 13 -1.38 -12.44 -5.39
C ALA A 13 -1.94 -12.75 -6.78
N VAL A 14 -2.76 -13.80 -6.91
CA VAL A 14 -3.43 -14.14 -8.19
C VAL A 14 -4.85 -13.57 -8.29
N GLY A 15 -5.27 -12.73 -7.35
CA GLY A 15 -6.56 -12.06 -7.38
C GLY A 15 -7.75 -12.95 -6.97
N ASP A 16 -7.52 -13.96 -6.13
CA ASP A 16 -8.58 -14.81 -5.58
C ASP A 16 -8.76 -14.59 -4.06
N PRO A 17 -9.42 -13.50 -3.67
CA PRO A 17 -9.63 -13.18 -2.26
C PRO A 17 -10.54 -14.15 -1.53
N LEU A 18 -11.47 -14.81 -2.24
CA LEU A 18 -12.40 -15.77 -1.61
C LEU A 18 -11.68 -17.04 -1.16
N LEU A 19 -10.81 -17.61 -1.99
CA LEU A 19 -9.98 -18.74 -1.60
C LEU A 19 -8.99 -18.36 -0.50
N ALA A 20 -8.43 -17.16 -0.53
CA ALA A 20 -7.58 -16.66 0.55
C ALA A 20 -8.34 -16.65 1.88
N LEU A 21 -9.53 -16.03 1.92
CA LEU A 21 -10.38 -15.97 3.11
C LEU A 21 -10.73 -17.37 3.64
N LYS A 22 -11.09 -18.31 2.76
CA LYS A 22 -11.42 -19.69 3.15
C LYS A 22 -10.27 -20.35 3.90
N ARG A 23 -9.00 -20.04 3.58
CA ARG A 23 -7.82 -20.61 4.24
C ARG A 23 -7.57 -20.08 5.64
N ILE A 24 -7.99 -18.84 5.91
CA ILE A 24 -7.66 -18.11 7.15
C ILE A 24 -8.90 -17.65 7.93
N ALA A 25 -10.10 -18.16 7.56
CA ALA A 25 -11.38 -17.69 8.13
C ALA A 25 -11.46 -17.79 9.65
N LEU A 26 -10.86 -18.81 10.24
CA LEU A 26 -10.93 -19.10 11.68
C LEU A 26 -9.72 -18.55 12.47
N ARG A 27 -8.89 -17.72 11.83
CA ARG A 27 -7.67 -17.20 12.47
C ARG A 27 -7.79 -15.71 12.74
N ASP A 28 -7.33 -15.31 13.92
CA ASP A 28 -7.32 -13.91 14.38
C ASP A 28 -5.91 -13.42 14.78
N ASP A 29 -4.86 -14.18 14.43
CA ASP A 29 -3.48 -13.72 14.59
C ASP A 29 -3.14 -12.59 13.60
N ALA A 30 -2.10 -11.82 13.91
CA ALA A 30 -1.73 -10.64 13.12
C ALA A 30 -1.55 -10.90 11.61
N PRO A 31 -0.84 -11.96 11.17
CA PRO A 31 -0.73 -12.28 9.74
C PRO A 31 -2.08 -12.59 9.07
N ALA A 32 -2.96 -13.35 9.74
CA ALA A 32 -4.27 -13.67 9.21
C ALA A 32 -5.16 -12.41 9.10
N LEU A 33 -5.16 -11.54 10.12
CA LEU A 33 -5.87 -10.26 10.07
C LEU A 33 -5.39 -9.38 8.91
N ALA A 34 -4.07 -9.30 8.69
CA ALA A 34 -3.51 -8.55 7.57
C ALA A 34 -3.98 -9.05 6.22
N LEU A 35 -3.90 -10.37 5.97
CA LEU A 35 -4.33 -10.97 4.71
C LEU A 35 -5.86 -10.87 4.52
N ARG A 36 -6.64 -11.00 5.60
CA ARG A 36 -8.11 -10.76 5.55
C ARG A 36 -8.41 -9.32 5.19
N GLY A 37 -7.65 -8.36 5.72
CA GLY A 37 -7.78 -6.95 5.36
C GLY A 37 -7.53 -6.71 3.87
N ILE A 38 -6.46 -7.28 3.32
CA ILE A 38 -6.16 -7.20 1.88
C ILE A 38 -7.26 -7.86 1.04
N ALA A 39 -7.75 -9.03 1.46
CA ALA A 39 -8.85 -9.72 0.78
C ALA A 39 -10.13 -8.87 0.75
N MET A 40 -10.50 -8.24 1.87
CA MET A 40 -11.65 -7.32 1.93
C MET A 40 -11.48 -6.12 1.01
N ALA A 41 -10.27 -5.56 0.91
CA ALA A 41 -9.99 -4.49 -0.04
C ALA A 41 -10.18 -4.92 -1.50
N GLN A 42 -9.71 -6.11 -1.87
CA GLN A 42 -9.92 -6.67 -3.21
C GLN A 42 -11.41 -6.93 -3.51
N LEU A 43 -12.20 -7.26 -2.49
CA LEU A 43 -13.67 -7.42 -2.62
C LEU A 43 -14.44 -6.10 -2.59
N GLY A 44 -13.76 -4.97 -2.36
CA GLY A 44 -14.38 -3.64 -2.32
C GLY A 44 -14.97 -3.24 -0.96
N ASP A 45 -14.89 -4.09 0.07
CA ASP A 45 -15.28 -3.74 1.45
C ASP A 45 -14.15 -2.96 2.15
N LEU A 46 -14.00 -1.70 1.74
CA LEU A 46 -12.89 -0.86 2.19
C LEU A 46 -12.95 -0.51 3.68
N ALA A 47 -14.15 -0.39 4.25
CA ALA A 47 -14.33 -0.09 5.66
C ALA A 47 -13.82 -1.25 6.54
N ARG A 48 -14.22 -2.47 6.21
CA ARG A 48 -13.79 -3.69 6.91
C ARG A 48 -12.31 -3.97 6.69
N ALA A 49 -11.81 -3.74 5.47
CA ALA A 49 -10.40 -3.86 5.15
C ALA A 49 -9.54 -2.95 6.05
N LYS A 50 -9.91 -1.68 6.17
CA LYS A 50 -9.21 -0.69 7.00
C LYS A 50 -9.21 -1.09 8.49
N ASP A 51 -10.34 -1.57 9.02
CA ASP A 51 -10.40 -2.06 10.41
C ASP A 51 -9.48 -3.26 10.64
N LEU A 52 -9.52 -4.26 9.77
CA LEU A 52 -8.69 -5.46 9.88
C LEU A 52 -7.18 -5.13 9.81
N LEU A 53 -6.78 -4.24 8.90
CA LEU A 53 -5.38 -3.81 8.76
C LEU A 53 -4.91 -3.04 10.00
N LYS A 54 -5.72 -2.16 10.57
CA LYS A 54 -5.40 -1.47 11.82
C LYS A 54 -5.22 -2.44 12.98
N ARG A 55 -6.09 -3.43 13.08
CA ARG A 55 -5.99 -4.48 14.11
C ARG A 55 -4.72 -5.30 13.91
N ALA A 56 -4.42 -5.70 12.67
CA ALA A 56 -3.19 -6.40 12.33
C ALA A 56 -1.95 -5.58 12.71
N ALA A 57 -1.90 -4.31 12.32
CA ALA A 57 -0.77 -3.43 12.64
C ALA A 57 -0.54 -3.26 14.14
N ARG A 58 -1.60 -3.26 14.95
CA ARG A 58 -1.49 -3.23 16.43
C ARG A 58 -1.05 -4.57 16.99
N ALA A 59 -1.51 -5.68 16.41
CA ALA A 59 -1.19 -7.04 16.87
C ALA A 59 0.25 -7.46 16.53
N PHE A 60 0.84 -6.91 15.46
CA PHE A 60 2.26 -7.08 15.18
C PHE A 60 3.10 -6.36 16.24
N GLY A 61 4.01 -7.09 16.88
CA GLY A 61 4.93 -6.55 17.87
C GLY A 61 6.03 -5.67 17.24
N GLN A 62 6.81 -5.01 18.10
CA GLN A 62 7.93 -4.16 17.65
C GLN A 62 8.98 -4.93 16.82
N LYS A 63 9.15 -6.22 17.09
CA LYS A 63 10.06 -7.10 16.35
C LYS A 63 9.60 -7.36 14.90
N GLU A 64 8.33 -7.19 14.62
CA GLU A 64 7.69 -7.40 13.32
C GLU A 64 7.46 -6.08 12.57
N ALA A 65 8.41 -5.16 12.69
CA ALA A 65 8.31 -3.80 12.14
C ALA A 65 8.01 -3.77 10.62
N VAL A 66 8.53 -4.73 9.85
CA VAL A 66 8.27 -4.85 8.41
C VAL A 66 6.80 -5.21 8.15
N ALA A 67 6.27 -6.23 8.84
CA ALA A 67 4.87 -6.65 8.68
C ALA A 67 3.91 -5.52 9.07
N ARG A 68 4.19 -4.82 10.15
CA ARG A 68 3.45 -3.63 10.57
C ARG A 68 3.51 -2.51 9.51
N ALA A 69 4.68 -2.23 8.96
CA ALA A 69 4.85 -1.23 7.92
C ALA A 69 4.06 -1.58 6.64
N ARG A 70 4.02 -2.85 6.24
CA ARG A 70 3.19 -3.33 5.13
C ARG A 70 1.69 -3.08 5.36
N CYS A 71 1.19 -3.28 6.59
CA CYS A 71 -0.20 -2.95 6.93
C CYS A 71 -0.48 -1.45 6.76
N ILE A 72 0.45 -0.59 7.18
CA ILE A 72 0.32 0.87 7.02
C ILE A 72 0.27 1.26 5.53
N VAL A 73 1.10 0.65 4.69
CA VAL A 73 1.07 0.87 3.23
C VAL A 73 -0.30 0.47 2.65
N ALA A 74 -0.83 -0.69 3.04
CA ALA A 74 -2.14 -1.14 2.60
C ALA A 74 -3.28 -0.21 3.09
N GLU A 75 -3.21 0.28 4.33
CA GLU A 75 -4.17 1.28 4.84
C GLU A 75 -4.11 2.60 4.03
N ALA A 76 -2.89 3.06 3.70
CA ALA A 76 -2.70 4.26 2.90
C ALA A 76 -3.30 4.13 1.49
N GLU A 77 -3.15 2.96 0.87
CA GLU A 77 -3.76 2.66 -0.43
C GLU A 77 -5.29 2.74 -0.35
N ILE A 78 -5.89 2.12 0.67
CA ILE A 78 -7.33 2.20 0.91
C ILE A 78 -7.77 3.66 1.12
N ALA A 79 -7.02 4.43 1.90
CA ALA A 79 -7.32 5.85 2.13
C ALA A 79 -7.33 6.65 0.82
N LEU A 80 -6.37 6.41 -0.08
CA LEU A 80 -6.33 7.06 -1.39
C LEU A 80 -7.51 6.66 -2.29
N VAL A 81 -7.86 5.38 -2.33
CA VAL A 81 -9.01 4.88 -3.10
C VAL A 81 -10.32 5.48 -2.56
N SER A 82 -10.43 5.60 -1.24
CA SER A 82 -11.59 6.22 -0.57
C SER A 82 -11.57 7.75 -0.56
N ARG A 83 -10.53 8.37 -1.15
CA ARG A 83 -10.28 9.83 -1.11
C ARG A 83 -10.23 10.40 0.32
N ASP A 84 -9.81 9.60 1.28
CA ASP A 84 -9.57 10.01 2.67
C ASP A 84 -8.21 10.72 2.77
N LEU A 85 -8.20 12.00 2.41
CA LEU A 85 -6.97 12.83 2.47
C LEU A 85 -6.60 13.24 3.91
N ALA A 86 -7.47 13.00 4.88
CA ALA A 86 -7.18 13.24 6.30
C ALA A 86 -6.33 12.13 6.92
N TRP A 87 -6.18 10.99 6.24
CA TRP A 87 -5.32 9.91 6.70
C TRP A 87 -3.87 10.41 6.91
N PRO A 88 -3.21 10.08 8.05
CA PRO A 88 -1.96 10.72 8.45
C PRO A 88 -0.78 10.24 7.60
N VAL A 89 -0.38 11.04 6.60
CA VAL A 89 0.71 10.72 5.67
C VAL A 89 2.06 10.46 6.34
N LYS A 90 2.32 11.07 7.51
CA LYS A 90 3.55 10.83 8.29
C LYS A 90 3.73 9.36 8.69
N MET A 91 2.63 8.63 8.85
CA MET A 91 2.70 7.19 9.10
C MET A 91 3.25 6.43 7.89
N LEU A 92 2.89 6.87 6.68
CA LEU A 92 3.38 6.28 5.44
C LEU A 92 4.86 6.59 5.20
N ASP A 93 5.30 7.82 5.50
CA ASP A 93 6.72 8.20 5.43
C ASP A 93 7.56 7.33 6.40
N ALA A 94 7.08 7.16 7.63
CA ALA A 94 7.74 6.32 8.62
C ALA A 94 7.78 4.84 8.21
N ALA A 95 6.68 4.32 7.66
CA ALA A 95 6.60 2.95 7.15
C ALA A 95 7.56 2.74 5.99
N ARG A 96 7.60 3.67 5.02
CA ARG A 96 8.56 3.64 3.90
C ARG A 96 10.00 3.56 4.41
N ALA A 97 10.38 4.41 5.36
CA ALA A 97 11.73 4.42 5.94
C ALA A 97 12.09 3.08 6.63
N VAL A 98 11.12 2.43 7.30
CA VAL A 98 11.32 1.09 7.87
C VAL A 98 11.55 0.05 6.78
N LEU A 99 10.74 0.06 5.73
CA LEU A 99 10.84 -0.89 4.61
C LEU A 99 12.16 -0.74 3.87
N GLU A 100 12.61 0.49 3.60
CA GLU A 100 13.90 0.78 2.97
C GLU A 100 15.07 0.23 3.81
N ARG A 101 15.11 0.54 5.10
CA ARG A 101 16.17 0.06 6.01
C ARG A 101 16.20 -1.46 6.15
N ARG A 102 15.08 -2.13 5.99
CA ARG A 102 14.94 -3.59 6.10
C ARG A 102 15.03 -4.32 4.77
N GLY A 103 15.25 -3.61 3.67
CA GLY A 103 15.44 -4.19 2.34
C GLY A 103 14.15 -4.66 1.66
N ASP A 104 12.97 -4.27 2.15
CA ASP A 104 11.68 -4.54 1.48
C ASP A 104 11.45 -3.51 0.37
N ARG A 105 12.21 -3.66 -0.71
CA ARG A 105 12.25 -2.70 -1.84
C ARG A 105 10.91 -2.55 -2.53
N VAL A 106 10.14 -3.63 -2.66
CA VAL A 106 8.82 -3.63 -3.32
C VAL A 106 7.85 -2.72 -2.57
N ASN A 107 7.68 -2.96 -1.27
CA ASN A 107 6.74 -2.19 -0.46
C ASN A 107 7.25 -0.76 -0.20
N ALA A 108 8.55 -0.54 -0.14
CA ALA A 108 9.13 0.80 -0.05
C ALA A 108 8.84 1.64 -1.32
N ALA A 109 9.02 1.05 -2.51
CA ALA A 109 8.69 1.68 -3.78
C ALA A 109 7.18 1.97 -3.89
N HIS A 110 6.35 1.00 -3.51
CA HIS A 110 4.89 1.18 -3.47
C HIS A 110 4.48 2.34 -2.55
N ALA A 111 5.04 2.42 -1.34
CA ALA A 111 4.81 3.54 -0.43
C ALA A 111 5.17 4.89 -1.06
N GLY A 112 6.30 4.98 -1.77
CA GLY A 112 6.70 6.17 -2.51
C GLY A 112 5.69 6.57 -3.58
N CYS A 113 5.17 5.61 -4.34
CA CYS A 113 4.11 5.85 -5.33
C CYS A 113 2.82 6.39 -4.68
N LEU A 114 2.42 5.85 -3.52
CA LEU A 114 1.23 6.33 -2.80
C LEU A 114 1.41 7.76 -2.29
N ILE A 115 2.59 8.11 -1.77
CA ILE A 115 2.94 9.48 -1.35
C ILE A 115 2.82 10.43 -2.56
N ALA A 116 3.41 10.07 -3.69
CA ALA A 116 3.36 10.88 -4.90
C ALA A 116 1.92 11.07 -5.41
N ARG A 117 1.12 9.99 -5.46
CA ARG A 117 -0.29 10.07 -5.86
C ARG A 117 -1.10 10.99 -4.95
N ARG A 118 -0.87 10.95 -3.63
CA ARG A 118 -1.50 11.88 -2.70
C ARG A 118 -1.09 13.32 -2.99
N LEU A 119 0.19 13.59 -3.22
CA LEU A 119 0.69 14.92 -3.57
C LEU A 119 0.05 15.45 -4.86
N LEU A 120 -0.14 14.58 -5.88
CA LEU A 120 -0.85 14.91 -7.11
C LEU A 120 -2.31 15.32 -6.85
N LEU A 121 -3.01 14.57 -5.96
CA LEU A 121 -4.40 14.86 -5.63
C LEU A 121 -4.58 16.23 -4.95
N ILE A 122 -3.60 16.67 -4.16
CA ILE A 122 -3.61 17.98 -3.51
C ILE A 122 -2.88 19.09 -4.29
N GLY A 123 -2.45 18.79 -5.53
CA GLY A 123 -1.85 19.77 -6.44
C GLY A 123 -0.38 20.10 -6.18
N ARG A 124 0.33 19.36 -5.33
CA ARG A 124 1.76 19.58 -5.01
C ARG A 124 2.66 18.86 -6.00
N LEU A 125 2.68 19.30 -7.25
CA LEU A 125 3.29 18.60 -8.38
C LEU A 125 4.80 18.45 -8.25
N GLU A 126 5.52 19.52 -7.90
CA GLU A 126 6.98 19.49 -7.78
C GLU A 126 7.46 18.54 -6.68
N GLU A 127 6.68 18.42 -5.60
CA GLU A 127 6.99 17.48 -4.54
C GLU A 127 6.70 16.04 -4.98
N ALA A 128 5.62 15.82 -5.73
CA ALA A 128 5.32 14.51 -6.31
C ALA A 128 6.45 14.06 -7.24
N GLU A 129 6.97 14.94 -8.09
CA GLU A 129 8.13 14.65 -8.96
C GLU A 129 9.37 14.27 -8.15
N ARG A 130 9.68 15.03 -7.09
CA ARG A 130 10.84 14.73 -6.23
C ARG A 130 10.71 13.36 -5.55
N VAL A 131 9.51 13.01 -5.10
CA VAL A 131 9.25 11.70 -4.50
C VAL A 131 9.41 10.59 -5.53
N LEU A 132 8.82 10.74 -6.73
CA LEU A 132 8.90 9.74 -7.80
C LEU A 132 10.34 9.55 -8.30
N ALA A 133 11.14 10.62 -8.38
CA ALA A 133 12.55 10.53 -8.76
C ALA A 133 13.38 9.69 -7.77
N GLY A 134 12.96 9.60 -6.51
CA GLY A 134 13.57 8.76 -5.49
C GLY A 134 13.00 7.35 -5.39
N VAL A 135 12.04 6.97 -6.25
CA VAL A 135 11.46 5.62 -6.28
C VAL A 135 12.19 4.77 -7.32
N ASP A 136 12.68 3.60 -6.91
CA ASP A 136 13.17 2.59 -7.84
C ASP A 136 11.97 1.75 -8.34
N PRO A 137 11.58 1.84 -9.62
CA PRO A 137 10.45 1.09 -10.14
C PRO A 137 10.78 -0.37 -10.44
N GLY A 138 12.05 -0.75 -10.48
CA GLY A 138 12.50 -2.09 -10.87
C GLY A 138 11.85 -3.25 -10.12
N PRO A 139 11.69 -3.19 -8.79
CA PRO A 139 11.05 -4.27 -8.02
C PRO A 139 9.53 -4.29 -8.08
N LEU A 140 8.87 -3.29 -8.69
CA LEU A 140 7.41 -3.20 -8.73
C LEU A 140 6.80 -4.29 -9.64
N SER A 141 5.64 -4.82 -9.22
CA SER A 141 4.83 -5.67 -10.08
C SER A 141 4.32 -4.87 -11.31
N PRO A 142 3.93 -5.53 -12.42
CA PRO A 142 3.42 -4.82 -13.60
C PRO A 142 2.29 -3.84 -13.29
N VAL A 143 1.38 -4.19 -12.39
CA VAL A 143 0.26 -3.32 -11.97
C VAL A 143 0.78 -2.08 -11.22
N LEU A 144 1.71 -2.26 -10.28
CA LEU A 144 2.29 -1.15 -9.54
C LEU A 144 3.22 -0.30 -10.41
N HIS A 145 3.91 -0.90 -11.37
CA HIS A 145 4.72 -0.18 -12.34
C HIS A 145 3.85 0.72 -13.23
N ALA A 146 2.71 0.22 -13.71
CA ALA A 146 1.75 1.03 -14.46
C ALA A 146 1.21 2.22 -13.60
N ALA A 147 0.95 2.00 -12.32
CA ALA A 147 0.55 3.07 -11.41
C ALA A 147 1.66 4.12 -11.20
N TYR A 148 2.92 3.70 -11.17
CA TYR A 148 4.08 4.60 -11.13
C TYR A 148 4.17 5.46 -12.40
N GLU A 149 4.05 4.85 -13.59
CA GLU A 149 4.07 5.58 -14.86
C GLU A 149 2.90 6.58 -14.97
N LEU A 150 1.70 6.20 -14.53
CA LEU A 150 0.55 7.11 -14.47
C LEU A 150 0.79 8.30 -13.52
N ALA A 151 1.47 8.08 -12.40
CA ALA A 151 1.82 9.16 -11.50
C ALA A 151 2.80 10.15 -12.16
N TRP A 152 3.81 9.66 -12.89
CA TRP A 152 4.71 10.49 -13.69
C TRP A 152 3.96 11.29 -14.77
N ALA A 153 3.08 10.66 -15.52
CA ALA A 153 2.25 11.33 -16.53
C ALA A 153 1.39 12.45 -15.90
N GLY A 154 0.90 12.23 -14.67
CA GLY A 154 0.13 13.21 -13.90
C GLY A 154 0.95 14.46 -13.54
N THR A 155 2.26 14.36 -13.33
CA THR A 155 3.13 15.51 -13.09
C THR A 155 3.35 16.32 -14.38
N ALA A 156 3.54 15.68 -15.52
CA ALA A 156 3.83 16.31 -16.79
C ALA A 156 2.62 17.05 -17.40
N GLY A 157 1.41 16.47 -17.31
CA GLY A 157 0.21 16.99 -17.95
C GLY A 157 -0.28 18.35 -17.40
N ARG A 158 0.18 18.78 -16.23
CA ARG A 158 -0.21 20.05 -15.61
C ARG A 158 0.85 21.18 -15.76
N LYS A 159 1.99 20.89 -16.36
CA LYS A 159 3.02 21.89 -16.67
C LYS A 159 2.70 22.73 -17.92
N ARG A 160 1.58 22.52 -18.61
CA ARG A 160 1.16 23.41 -19.68
C ARG A 160 0.71 24.73 -19.04
N PRO A 161 1.39 25.86 -19.30
CA PRO A 161 0.88 27.17 -18.91
C PRO A 161 -0.48 27.32 -19.58
N ALA A 162 -1.47 27.86 -18.83
CA ALA A 162 -2.67 28.37 -19.41
C ALA A 162 -2.23 29.40 -20.46
N GLY A 163 -2.23 29.02 -21.72
CA GLY A 163 -1.90 29.89 -22.84
C GLY A 163 -2.92 31.00 -22.89
N ARG A 164 -2.41 32.17 -23.06
CA ARG A 164 -2.98 33.52 -23.23
C ARG A 164 -4.36 33.52 -23.86
#